data_55a6cef211f8a2f574da1f0523d31dac
#
_entry.id   55a6cef211f8a2f574da1f0523d31dac
#
_cell.length_a   1.000
_cell.length_b   1.000
_cell.length_c   1.000
_cell.angle_alpha   90.00
_cell.angle_beta   90.00
_cell.angle_gamma   90.00
#
_symmetry.space_group_name_H-M   'P 1'
#
loop_
_entity.id
_entity.type
_entity.pdbx_description
1 polymer ?
#
loop_
_entity_poly.entity_id
_entity_poly.type
_entity_poly.pdbx_seq_one_letter_code
_entity_poly.pdbx_strand_id
1 'polypeptide(L)'
;MIGSEEWKKRRAQRVSGTDCGVILGFSKFRTPMDLWRQKMGIGAPFESNQYIEWGNRLEQDVALKFHQSHGVWLTDGVYVEKDWRCGTPDRLIYGEREGLEIKTAGERYAAQYKRGEIPKDYEYQCRWYMALLDYDCWFLAALVGGNKYFEFRIERDMELESDMLNKCESFYINNILGKVPPESLE
;
A
#
# COMPACT_ATOMS: atom_id res chain seq x y z
N MET A 1 8.54 5.06 -16.24
CA MET A 1 8.95 5.86 -15.06
C MET A 1 7.72 6.03 -14.18
N ILE A 2 7.84 5.81 -12.86
CA ILE A 2 6.77 6.04 -11.87
C ILE A 2 6.27 7.49 -12.00
N GLY A 3 4.96 7.70 -11.96
CA GLY A 3 4.33 9.02 -12.14
C GLY A 3 4.10 9.45 -13.58
N SER A 4 4.63 8.75 -14.60
CA SER A 4 4.36 9.06 -16.02
C SER A 4 2.90 8.78 -16.39
N GLU A 5 2.41 9.40 -17.47
CA GLU A 5 1.05 9.15 -17.98
C GLU A 5 0.83 7.67 -18.36
N GLU A 6 1.84 7.02 -18.88
CA GLU A 6 1.78 5.60 -19.19
C GLU A 6 1.63 4.76 -17.90
N TRP A 7 2.42 5.05 -16.87
CA TRP A 7 2.30 4.40 -15.56
C TRP A 7 0.91 4.61 -14.96
N LYS A 8 0.36 5.83 -15.03
CA LYS A 8 -1.00 6.14 -14.55
C LYS A 8 -2.05 5.33 -15.30
N LYS A 9 -1.95 5.22 -16.62
CA LYS A 9 -2.86 4.42 -17.46
C LYS A 9 -2.81 2.93 -17.09
N ARG A 10 -1.61 2.37 -16.96
CA ARG A 10 -1.42 0.96 -16.58
C ARG A 10 -1.98 0.68 -15.19
N ARG A 11 -1.73 1.56 -14.24
CA ARG A 11 -2.24 1.46 -12.87
C ARG A 11 -3.76 1.63 -12.80
N ALA A 12 -4.37 2.48 -13.62
CA ALA A 12 -5.82 2.68 -13.66
C ALA A 12 -6.57 1.41 -14.07
N GLN A 13 -5.98 0.57 -14.89
CA GLN A 13 -6.54 -0.69 -15.37
C GLN A 13 -6.32 -1.88 -14.42
N ARG A 14 -5.73 -1.68 -13.25
CA ARG A 14 -5.36 -2.74 -12.30
C ARG A 14 -5.71 -2.35 -10.87
N VAL A 15 -5.69 -3.33 -9.99
CA VAL A 15 -5.76 -3.11 -8.54
C VAL A 15 -4.36 -3.06 -7.96
N SER A 16 -4.12 -2.11 -7.07
CA SER A 16 -2.84 -1.92 -6.38
C SER A 16 -2.95 -2.15 -4.87
N GLY A 17 -1.80 -2.21 -4.17
CA GLY A 17 -1.78 -2.38 -2.72
C GLY A 17 -2.56 -1.31 -1.96
N THR A 18 -2.49 -0.05 -2.39
CA THR A 18 -3.29 1.03 -1.79
C THR A 18 -4.78 0.92 -2.11
N ASP A 19 -5.15 0.34 -3.26
CA ASP A 19 -6.55 0.11 -3.63
C ASP A 19 -7.16 -1.02 -2.81
N CYS A 20 -6.35 -2.02 -2.45
CA CYS A 20 -6.77 -3.15 -1.63
C CYS A 20 -7.42 -2.70 -0.31
N GLY A 21 -6.78 -1.81 0.45
CA GLY A 21 -7.35 -1.27 1.68
C GLY A 21 -8.67 -0.52 1.48
N VAL A 22 -8.87 0.11 0.33
CA VAL A 22 -10.13 0.77 -0.04
C VAL A 22 -11.22 -0.25 -0.35
N ILE A 23 -10.92 -1.26 -1.17
CA ILE A 23 -11.86 -2.33 -1.56
C ILE A 23 -12.34 -3.10 -0.33
N LEU A 24 -11.46 -3.35 0.63
CA LEU A 24 -11.76 -4.06 1.87
C LEU A 24 -12.45 -3.20 2.94
N GLY A 25 -12.67 -1.91 2.67
CA GLY A 25 -13.35 -0.99 3.60
C GLY A 25 -12.48 -0.53 4.77
N PHE A 26 -11.16 -0.69 4.70
CA PHE A 26 -10.23 -0.26 5.76
C PHE A 26 -9.75 1.19 5.60
N SER A 27 -9.89 1.77 4.41
CA SER A 27 -9.50 3.16 4.16
C SER A 27 -10.46 4.12 4.86
N LYS A 28 -9.88 5.09 5.60
CA LYS A 28 -10.63 6.20 6.23
C LYS A 28 -10.82 7.40 5.31
N PHE A 29 -10.19 7.39 4.14
CA PHE A 29 -10.11 8.56 3.25
C PHE A 29 -10.84 8.37 1.93
N ARG A 30 -11.11 7.12 1.56
CA ARG A 30 -11.70 6.78 0.26
C ARG A 30 -12.65 5.61 0.40
N THR A 31 -13.75 5.66 -0.34
CA THR A 31 -14.71 4.58 -0.48
C THR A 31 -14.43 3.74 -1.74
N PRO A 32 -14.95 2.50 -1.86
CA PRO A 32 -14.90 1.74 -3.11
C PRO A 32 -15.49 2.50 -4.30
N MET A 33 -16.51 3.34 -4.08
CA MET A 33 -17.10 4.19 -5.10
C MET A 33 -16.11 5.27 -5.59
N ASP A 34 -15.36 5.90 -4.68
CA ASP A 34 -14.34 6.89 -5.05
C ASP A 34 -13.22 6.25 -5.84
N LEU A 35 -12.80 5.04 -5.44
CA LEU A 35 -11.83 4.25 -6.17
C LEU A 35 -12.33 3.93 -7.58
N TRP A 36 -13.55 3.45 -7.70
CA TRP A 36 -14.15 3.13 -9.00
C TRP A 36 -14.21 4.36 -9.91
N ARG A 37 -14.68 5.51 -9.40
CA ARG A 37 -14.70 6.77 -10.16
C ARG A 37 -13.32 7.15 -10.66
N GLN A 38 -12.30 7.01 -9.81
CA GLN A 38 -10.91 7.28 -10.20
C GLN A 38 -10.44 6.31 -11.30
N LYS A 39 -10.73 5.00 -11.18
CA LYS A 39 -10.38 3.99 -12.19
C LYS A 39 -11.08 4.24 -13.52
N MET A 40 -12.31 4.74 -13.50
CA MET A 40 -13.07 5.11 -14.69
C MET A 40 -12.67 6.47 -15.28
N GLY A 41 -11.80 7.21 -14.64
CA GLY A 41 -11.38 8.54 -15.11
C GLY A 41 -12.44 9.63 -14.94
N ILE A 42 -13.46 9.41 -14.11
CA ILE A 42 -14.54 10.35 -13.80
C ILE A 42 -14.47 10.92 -12.37
N GLY A 43 -13.42 10.55 -11.64
CA GLY A 43 -13.13 11.08 -10.31
C GLY A 43 -12.47 12.46 -10.37
N ALA A 44 -12.48 13.17 -9.24
CA ALA A 44 -11.71 14.40 -9.10
C ALA A 44 -10.20 14.12 -9.35
N PRO A 45 -9.47 15.05 -9.95
CA PRO A 45 -8.03 14.94 -10.08
C PRO A 45 -7.37 14.70 -8.72
N PHE A 46 -6.30 13.91 -8.71
CA PHE A 46 -5.50 13.73 -7.50
C PHE A 46 -4.77 15.04 -7.18
N GLU A 47 -5.00 15.55 -5.98
CA GLU A 47 -4.29 16.72 -5.45
C GLU A 47 -3.32 16.26 -4.37
N SER A 48 -2.06 16.67 -4.49
CA SER A 48 -1.07 16.49 -3.44
C SER A 48 -1.39 17.40 -2.25
N ASN A 49 -0.95 16.98 -1.07
CA ASN A 49 -1.05 17.79 0.13
C ASN A 49 0.24 17.68 0.96
N GLN A 50 0.38 18.56 1.95
CA GLN A 50 1.58 18.60 2.80
C GLN A 50 1.92 17.25 3.45
N TYR A 51 0.94 16.42 3.82
CA TYR A 51 1.19 15.11 4.42
C TYR A 51 1.87 14.16 3.43
N ILE A 52 1.41 14.17 2.17
CA ILE A 52 2.01 13.36 1.09
C ILE A 52 3.42 13.88 0.77
N GLU A 53 3.59 15.19 0.66
CA GLU A 53 4.88 15.81 0.36
C GLU A 53 5.93 15.49 1.44
N TRP A 54 5.57 15.62 2.71
CA TRP A 54 6.46 15.26 3.81
C TRP A 54 6.69 13.76 3.90
N GLY A 55 5.68 12.93 3.62
CA GLY A 55 5.83 11.49 3.53
C GLY A 55 6.92 11.10 2.54
N ASN A 56 6.83 11.63 1.31
CA ASN A 56 7.82 11.36 0.26
C ASN A 56 9.23 11.85 0.62
N ARG A 57 9.35 12.99 1.30
CA ARG A 57 10.66 13.54 1.74
C ARG A 57 11.31 12.70 2.82
N LEU A 58 10.52 12.23 3.78
CA LEU A 58 11.02 11.48 4.95
C LEU A 58 11.21 9.99 4.66
N GLU A 59 10.71 9.48 3.56
CA GLU A 59 10.79 8.07 3.18
C GLU A 59 12.24 7.55 3.20
N GLN A 60 13.16 8.31 2.60
CA GLN A 60 14.58 7.95 2.56
C GLN A 60 15.23 7.90 3.95
N ASP A 61 14.88 8.82 4.84
CA ASP A 61 15.42 8.85 6.20
C ASP A 61 14.91 7.67 7.03
N VAL A 62 13.65 7.30 6.85
CA VAL A 62 13.04 6.11 7.49
C VAL A 62 13.68 4.84 6.94
N ALA A 63 13.91 4.74 5.62
CA ALA A 63 14.63 3.62 5.02
C ALA A 63 16.07 3.50 5.55
N LEU A 64 16.77 4.62 5.69
CA LEU A 64 18.12 4.65 6.26
C LEU A 64 18.11 4.18 7.72
N LYS A 65 17.12 4.59 8.50
CA LYS A 65 16.97 4.13 9.89
C LYS A 65 16.78 2.61 9.96
N PHE A 66 15.95 2.05 9.08
CA PHE A 66 15.73 0.60 8.98
C PHE A 66 17.03 -0.13 8.60
N HIS A 67 17.73 0.33 7.56
CA HIS A 67 19.03 -0.20 7.15
C HIS A 67 20.01 -0.26 8.32
N GLN A 68 20.17 0.85 9.06
CA GLN A 68 21.09 0.94 10.20
C GLN A 68 20.70 0.00 11.36
N SER A 69 19.40 -0.21 11.58
CA SER A 69 18.91 -1.06 12.68
C SER A 69 19.10 -2.55 12.38
N HIS A 70 19.00 -2.95 11.12
CA HIS A 70 19.06 -4.37 10.70
C HIS A 70 20.37 -4.77 10.03
N GLY A 71 21.19 -3.82 9.58
CA GLY A 71 22.42 -4.11 8.83
C GLY A 71 22.16 -4.70 7.44
N VAL A 72 20.94 -4.51 6.87
CA VAL A 72 20.53 -5.04 5.57
C VAL A 72 20.61 -3.98 4.47
N TRP A 73 20.93 -4.38 3.25
CA TRP A 73 20.88 -3.48 2.12
C TRP A 73 19.47 -3.39 1.57
N LEU A 74 19.05 -2.18 1.20
CA LEU A 74 17.75 -1.89 0.59
C LEU A 74 17.93 -1.49 -0.87
N THR A 75 17.03 -1.96 -1.72
CA THR A 75 16.87 -1.47 -3.09
C THR A 75 15.54 -0.74 -3.22
N ASP A 76 15.50 0.26 -4.09
CA ASP A 76 14.24 0.94 -4.40
C ASP A 76 13.25 -0.05 -5.02
N GLY A 77 12.00 0.08 -4.63
CA GLY A 77 10.94 -0.70 -5.25
C GLY A 77 10.69 -0.23 -6.68
N VAL A 78 10.40 -1.20 -7.54
CA VAL A 78 10.01 -0.94 -8.92
C VAL A 78 8.53 -1.24 -9.12
N TYR A 79 7.92 -0.63 -10.13
CA TYR A 79 6.56 -0.94 -10.50
C TYR A 79 6.49 -2.35 -11.07
N VAL A 80 5.69 -3.20 -10.43
CA VAL A 80 5.45 -4.60 -10.80
C VAL A 80 4.00 -4.79 -11.21
N GLU A 81 3.78 -5.59 -12.24
CA GLU A 81 2.47 -6.05 -12.69
C GLU A 81 2.43 -7.58 -12.78
N LYS A 82 1.32 -8.15 -12.35
CA LYS A 82 1.00 -9.56 -12.50
C LYS A 82 -0.51 -9.70 -12.70
N ASP A 83 -0.92 -10.06 -13.90
CA ASP A 83 -2.34 -10.15 -14.31
C ASP A 83 -3.08 -8.81 -14.07
N TRP A 84 -4.13 -8.85 -13.25
CA TRP A 84 -4.94 -7.69 -12.87
C TRP A 84 -4.34 -6.90 -11.69
N ARG A 85 -3.25 -7.36 -11.11
CA ARG A 85 -2.60 -6.79 -9.93
C ARG A 85 -1.41 -5.92 -10.32
N CYS A 86 -1.16 -4.90 -9.54
CA CYS A 86 0.07 -4.11 -9.65
C CYS A 86 0.50 -3.55 -8.29
N GLY A 87 1.71 -3.05 -8.24
CA GLY A 87 2.22 -2.40 -7.04
C GLY A 87 3.56 -1.73 -7.27
N THR A 88 3.89 -0.82 -6.37
CA THR A 88 5.21 -0.21 -6.26
C THR A 88 5.56 -0.24 -4.78
N PRO A 89 6.31 -1.26 -4.33
CA PRO A 89 6.84 -1.28 -2.97
C PRO A 89 7.74 -0.08 -2.71
N ASP A 90 7.89 0.35 -1.47
CA ASP A 90 8.83 1.43 -1.16
C ASP A 90 10.26 0.92 -1.24
N ARG A 91 10.57 -0.23 -0.59
CA ARG A 91 11.90 -0.86 -0.65
C ARG A 91 11.78 -2.40 -0.67
N LEU A 92 12.81 -3.03 -1.22
CA LEU A 92 13.05 -4.47 -1.13
C LEU A 92 14.35 -4.72 -0.39
N ILE A 93 14.41 -5.78 0.41
CA ILE A 93 15.63 -6.19 1.12
C ILE A 93 16.49 -7.01 0.16
N TYR A 94 17.70 -6.55 -0.09
CA TYR A 94 18.58 -7.16 -1.05
C TYR A 94 18.98 -8.59 -0.65
N GLY A 95 18.75 -9.54 -1.54
CA GLY A 95 19.07 -10.94 -1.32
C GLY A 95 18.02 -11.74 -0.56
N GLU A 96 16.95 -11.08 -0.07
CA GLU A 96 15.89 -11.71 0.71
C GLU A 96 14.54 -11.66 -0.02
N ARG A 97 13.62 -12.53 0.38
CA ARG A 97 12.21 -12.49 -0.05
C ARG A 97 11.38 -11.67 0.94
N GLU A 98 11.87 -10.47 1.23
CA GLU A 98 11.31 -9.55 2.21
C GLU A 98 11.29 -8.13 1.65
N GLY A 99 10.35 -7.33 2.08
CA GLY A 99 10.23 -5.94 1.67
C GLY A 99 9.89 -5.01 2.82
N LEU A 100 9.89 -3.73 2.53
CA LEU A 100 9.65 -2.68 3.49
C LEU A 100 8.64 -1.68 2.93
N GLU A 101 7.59 -1.44 3.67
CA GLU A 101 6.64 -0.34 3.47
C GLU A 101 6.91 0.75 4.49
N ILE A 102 6.91 2.00 4.06
CA ILE A 102 7.26 3.15 4.87
C ILE A 102 6.05 4.07 5.01
N LYS A 103 5.76 4.46 6.24
CA LYS A 103 4.64 5.37 6.53
C LYS A 103 5.07 6.52 7.42
N THR A 104 4.48 7.68 7.18
CA THR A 104 4.49 8.81 8.13
C THR A 104 3.10 9.01 8.69
N ALA A 105 3.01 9.27 9.99
CA ALA A 105 1.73 9.48 10.67
C ALA A 105 1.80 10.62 11.68
N GLY A 106 0.68 11.28 11.90
CA GLY A 106 0.58 12.33 12.91
C GLY A 106 0.69 11.78 14.34
N GLU A 107 1.07 12.63 15.28
CA GLU A 107 1.28 12.29 16.70
C GLU A 107 0.07 11.58 17.35
N ARG A 108 -1.15 11.91 16.94
CA ARG A 108 -2.38 11.28 17.43
C ARG A 108 -2.42 9.76 17.29
N TYR A 109 -1.62 9.19 16.40
CA TYR A 109 -1.53 7.74 16.18
C TYR A 109 -0.46 7.05 17.04
N ALA A 110 0.38 7.81 17.78
CA ALA A 110 1.51 7.25 18.53
C ALA A 110 1.07 6.21 19.56
N ALA A 111 -0.05 6.42 20.25
CA ALA A 111 -0.58 5.47 21.22
C ALA A 111 -1.00 4.15 20.59
N GLN A 112 -1.57 4.17 19.40
CA GLN A 112 -1.94 2.99 18.61
C GLN A 112 -0.69 2.18 18.23
N TYR A 113 0.29 2.82 17.62
CA TYR A 113 1.54 2.17 17.23
C TYR A 113 2.32 1.62 18.45
N LYS A 114 2.32 2.33 19.58
CA LYS A 114 2.96 1.87 20.82
C LYS A 114 2.31 0.60 21.40
N ARG A 115 1.01 0.36 21.15
CA ARG A 115 0.34 -0.89 21.53
C ARG A 115 0.56 -2.04 20.54
N GLY A 116 1.34 -1.82 19.48
CA GLY A 116 1.55 -2.81 18.43
C GLY A 116 0.39 -2.92 17.42
N GLU A 117 -0.50 -1.94 17.40
CA GLU A 117 -1.67 -1.93 16.53
C GLU A 117 -1.33 -1.27 15.19
N ILE A 118 -1.25 -2.06 14.13
CA ILE A 118 -1.04 -1.59 12.77
C ILE A 118 -2.40 -1.18 12.17
N PRO A 119 -2.52 -0.01 11.49
CA PRO A 119 -3.69 0.30 10.67
C PRO A 119 -3.90 -0.78 9.61
N LYS A 120 -5.13 -1.29 9.51
CA LYS A 120 -5.43 -2.42 8.62
C LYS A 120 -5.15 -2.13 7.15
N ASP A 121 -5.38 -0.92 6.68
CA ASP A 121 -5.06 -0.50 5.32
C ASP A 121 -3.57 -0.65 5.01
N TYR A 122 -2.67 -0.37 5.97
CA TYR A 122 -1.23 -0.55 5.81
C TYR A 122 -0.82 -2.02 5.92
N GLU A 123 -1.42 -2.76 6.86
CA GLU A 123 -1.19 -4.21 6.98
C GLU A 123 -1.54 -4.93 5.68
N TYR A 124 -2.72 -4.65 5.12
CA TYR A 124 -3.18 -5.30 3.88
C TYR A 124 -2.41 -4.82 2.65
N GLN A 125 -1.85 -3.60 2.65
CA GLN A 125 -0.92 -3.17 1.62
C GLN A 125 0.38 -4.01 1.65
N CYS A 126 0.92 -4.31 2.83
CA CYS A 126 2.06 -5.20 2.99
C CYS A 126 1.74 -6.63 2.51
N ARG A 127 0.59 -7.18 2.88
CA ARG A 127 0.12 -8.50 2.43
C ARG A 127 -0.08 -8.55 0.91
N TRP A 128 -0.55 -7.47 0.32
CA TRP A 128 -0.66 -7.33 -1.13
C TRP A 128 0.69 -7.50 -1.82
N TYR A 129 1.74 -6.88 -1.30
CA TYR A 129 3.06 -7.00 -1.88
C TYR A 129 3.65 -8.38 -1.70
N MET A 130 3.42 -9.06 -0.57
CA MET A 130 3.80 -10.45 -0.39
C MET A 130 3.13 -11.34 -1.43
N ALA A 131 1.82 -11.19 -1.65
CA ALA A 131 1.06 -11.94 -2.65
C ALA A 131 1.49 -11.62 -4.10
N LEU A 132 1.83 -10.37 -4.39
CA LEU A 132 2.24 -9.93 -5.73
C LEU A 132 3.62 -10.45 -6.12
N LEU A 133 4.57 -10.40 -5.17
CA LEU A 133 5.99 -10.74 -5.39
C LEU A 133 6.33 -12.18 -4.97
N ASP A 134 5.41 -12.88 -4.35
CA ASP A 134 5.63 -14.19 -3.72
C ASP A 134 6.72 -14.13 -2.63
N TYR A 135 6.62 -13.14 -1.74
CA TYR A 135 7.55 -12.91 -0.65
C TYR A 135 7.00 -13.47 0.67
N ASP A 136 7.91 -13.77 1.61
CA ASP A 136 7.57 -14.51 2.83
C ASP A 136 7.23 -13.57 4.00
N CYS A 137 7.75 -12.34 3.96
CA CYS A 137 7.59 -11.37 5.03
C CYS A 137 7.61 -9.94 4.48
N TRP A 138 6.98 -9.04 5.21
CA TRP A 138 7.03 -7.60 4.95
C TRP A 138 7.21 -6.81 6.24
N PHE A 139 8.06 -5.82 6.19
CA PHE A 139 8.19 -4.86 7.29
C PHE A 139 7.36 -3.63 7.02
N LEU A 140 6.75 -3.10 8.07
CA LEU A 140 6.15 -1.77 8.10
C LEU A 140 6.97 -0.89 9.03
N ALA A 141 7.64 0.11 8.49
CA ALA A 141 8.31 1.14 9.27
C ALA A 141 7.47 2.42 9.29
N ALA A 142 7.24 2.99 10.46
CA ALA A 142 6.43 4.18 10.62
C ALA A 142 7.15 5.27 11.42
N LEU A 143 7.25 6.47 10.85
CA LEU A 143 7.67 7.68 11.56
C LEU A 143 6.43 8.45 12.01
N VAL A 144 6.18 8.48 13.32
CA VAL A 144 4.99 9.08 13.92
C VAL A 144 5.34 10.37 14.64
N GLY A 145 4.60 11.43 14.38
CA GLY A 145 4.86 12.75 14.98
C GLY A 145 6.19 13.38 14.57
N GLY A 146 6.84 12.83 13.53
CA GLY A 146 8.13 13.32 13.02
C GLY A 146 9.37 12.87 13.82
N ASN A 147 9.20 12.14 14.92
CA ASN A 147 10.31 11.79 15.82
C ASN A 147 10.18 10.43 16.52
N LYS A 148 9.08 9.70 16.35
CA LYS A 148 8.86 8.37 16.94
C LYS A 148 8.89 7.32 15.86
N TYR A 149 9.90 6.47 15.87
CA TYR A 149 10.04 5.37 14.95
C TYR A 149 9.42 4.10 15.52
N PHE A 150 8.58 3.45 14.72
CA PHE A 150 7.98 2.16 15.01
C PHE A 150 8.23 1.21 13.85
N GLU A 151 8.33 -0.08 14.17
CA GLU A 151 8.58 -1.10 13.18
C GLU A 151 7.78 -2.36 13.52
N PHE A 152 7.23 -3.01 12.50
CA PHE A 152 6.45 -4.23 12.62
C PHE A 152 6.86 -5.20 11.53
N ARG A 153 7.07 -6.44 11.91
CA ARG A 153 7.27 -7.55 10.98
C ARG A 153 5.95 -8.25 10.77
N ILE A 154 5.53 -8.40 9.52
CA ILE A 154 4.27 -9.01 9.10
C ILE A 154 4.63 -10.29 8.35
N GLU A 155 4.31 -11.42 8.95
CA GLU A 155 4.51 -12.73 8.34
C GLU A 155 3.41 -13.01 7.31
N ARG A 156 3.75 -13.78 6.30
CA ARG A 156 2.81 -14.23 5.30
C ARG A 156 1.72 -15.09 5.92
N ASP A 157 0.49 -14.86 5.51
CA ASP A 157 -0.69 -15.62 5.89
C ASP A 157 -1.50 -15.92 4.63
N MET A 158 -1.42 -17.16 4.17
CA MET A 158 -2.00 -17.60 2.90
C MET A 158 -3.53 -17.57 2.90
N GLU A 159 -4.17 -17.76 4.06
CA GLU A 159 -5.63 -17.72 4.18
C GLU A 159 -6.12 -16.27 4.07
N LEU A 160 -5.53 -15.34 4.83
CA LEU A 160 -5.84 -13.92 4.72
C LEU A 160 -5.50 -13.36 3.33
N GLU A 161 -4.41 -13.81 2.70
CA GLU A 161 -4.06 -13.40 1.34
C GLU A 161 -5.10 -13.89 0.33
N SER A 162 -5.55 -15.13 0.44
CA SER A 162 -6.58 -15.70 -0.44
C SER A 162 -7.89 -14.91 -0.35
N ASP A 163 -8.36 -14.63 0.86
CA ASP A 163 -9.56 -13.82 1.09
C ASP A 163 -9.43 -12.41 0.52
N MET A 164 -8.30 -11.78 0.75
CA MET A 164 -7.96 -10.45 0.22
C MET A 164 -8.01 -10.46 -1.31
N LEU A 165 -7.32 -11.42 -1.93
CA LEU A 165 -7.24 -11.52 -3.39
C LEU A 165 -8.60 -11.79 -4.01
N ASN A 166 -9.41 -12.70 -3.45
CA ASN A 166 -10.75 -13.01 -3.94
C ASN A 166 -11.67 -11.79 -3.96
N LYS A 167 -11.64 -10.97 -2.89
CA LYS A 167 -12.43 -9.74 -2.81
C LYS A 167 -11.94 -8.69 -3.81
N CYS A 168 -10.63 -8.52 -3.93
CA CYS A 168 -10.05 -7.58 -4.89
C CYS A 168 -10.27 -8.02 -6.35
N GLU A 169 -10.20 -9.31 -6.65
CA GLU A 169 -10.49 -9.86 -7.97
C GLU A 169 -11.96 -9.68 -8.35
N SER A 170 -12.87 -9.93 -7.40
CA SER A 170 -14.30 -9.67 -7.60
C SER A 170 -14.55 -8.20 -7.94
N PHE A 171 -13.94 -7.28 -7.23
CA PHE A 171 -14.03 -5.85 -7.55
C PHE A 171 -13.44 -5.54 -8.93
N TYR A 172 -12.30 -6.13 -9.26
CA TYR A 172 -11.66 -5.95 -10.57
C TYR A 172 -12.59 -6.43 -11.71
N ILE A 173 -13.13 -7.63 -11.60
CA ILE A 173 -13.99 -8.22 -12.65
C ILE A 173 -15.31 -7.43 -12.78
N ASN A 174 -16.01 -7.23 -11.67
CA ASN A 174 -17.36 -6.66 -11.70
C ASN A 174 -17.34 -5.15 -11.91
N ASN A 175 -16.43 -4.45 -11.23
CA ASN A 175 -16.48 -2.99 -11.19
C ASN A 175 -15.51 -2.35 -12.21
N ILE A 176 -14.28 -2.85 -12.35
CA ILE A 176 -13.33 -2.25 -13.29
C ILE A 176 -13.57 -2.75 -14.71
N LEU A 177 -13.55 -4.07 -14.94
CA LEU A 177 -13.78 -4.63 -16.28
C LEU A 177 -15.25 -4.49 -16.69
N GLY A 178 -16.17 -4.82 -15.81
CA GLY A 178 -17.61 -4.71 -16.04
C GLY A 178 -18.12 -3.28 -16.10
N LYS A 179 -17.32 -2.30 -15.63
CA LYS A 179 -17.67 -0.87 -15.55
C LYS A 179 -18.94 -0.60 -14.74
N VAL A 180 -19.27 -1.49 -13.82
CA VAL A 180 -20.45 -1.35 -12.94
C VAL A 180 -20.00 -0.67 -11.65
N PRO A 181 -20.64 0.42 -11.21
CA PRO A 181 -20.30 1.03 -9.93
C PRO A 181 -20.50 0.02 -8.78
N PRO A 182 -19.63 0.01 -7.77
CA PRO A 182 -19.84 -0.83 -6.59
C PRO A 182 -21.09 -0.36 -5.82
N GLU A 183 -21.75 -1.31 -5.17
CA GLU A 183 -22.84 -0.98 -4.26
C GLU A 183 -22.31 -0.08 -3.13
N SER A 184 -23.12 0.91 -2.74
CA SER A 184 -22.79 1.74 -1.57
C SER A 184 -22.82 0.85 -0.34
N LEU A 185 -21.73 0.79 0.39
CA LEU A 185 -21.77 0.26 1.76
C LEU A 185 -22.60 1.27 2.58
N GLU A 186 -23.86 0.89 2.87
CA GLU A 186 -24.71 1.66 3.79
C GLU A 186 -24.13 1.66 5.22
#